data_1347e8c1e56e378a3528308b3173e540
#
_entry.id   1347e8c1e56e378a3528308b3173e540
#
_cell.length_a   1.000
_cell.length_b   1.000
_cell.length_c   1.000
_cell.angle_alpha   90.00
_cell.angle_beta   90.00
_cell.angle_gamma   90.00
#
_symmetry.space_group_name_H-M   'P 1'
#
loop_
_entity.id
_entity.type
_entity.pdbx_description
1 polymer ?
#
loop_
_entity_poly.entity_id
_entity_poly.type
_entity_poly.pdbx_seq_one_letter_code
_entity_poly.pdbx_strand_id
1 'polypeptide(L)'
;MISINGRTFRGNNVTIINGKVINGGDSISSKKFDDRKEENAHNVEKITIDSSMADVDVSVSNSEKVEAHFFGEASVDGDVKFDVKRILNEIIVTLDFSGTSFGGNLKLNVTIPAKEFKQISIKTNSGDVQLRENVATSGLKVKTQSGDVETNSIFRHATLKTMSGDVDIFINAISNVELEVSTMSGDIEAELQNIGHVNLSSSTMSGTTKNRHNSTVGYTADVDLSTMSGDIKIR
;
A
#
# COMPACT_ATOMS: atom_id res chain seq x y z
N MET A 1 -0.27 -37.78 -22.43
CA MET A 1 0.37 -38.43 -21.26
C MET A 1 1.62 -37.62 -20.97
N ILE A 2 1.71 -37.01 -19.79
CA ILE A 2 2.86 -36.19 -19.37
C ILE A 2 3.42 -36.82 -18.11
N SER A 3 4.75 -36.99 -18.01
CA SER A 3 5.42 -37.51 -16.83
C SER A 3 6.27 -36.43 -16.18
N ILE A 4 6.06 -36.17 -14.89
CA ILE A 4 6.76 -35.16 -14.12
C ILE A 4 7.15 -35.75 -12.78
N ASN A 5 8.44 -35.70 -12.44
CA ASN A 5 9.00 -36.27 -11.21
C ASN A 5 8.56 -37.70 -10.95
N GLY A 6 8.56 -38.54 -12.00
CA GLY A 6 8.23 -39.99 -11.90
C GLY A 6 6.73 -40.30 -11.75
N ARG A 7 5.84 -39.30 -11.78
CA ARG A 7 4.38 -39.49 -11.80
C ARG A 7 3.83 -39.23 -13.20
N THR A 8 3.02 -40.17 -13.69
CA THR A 8 2.40 -40.09 -15.02
C THR A 8 0.98 -39.59 -14.90
N PHE A 9 0.66 -38.52 -15.66
CA PHE A 9 -0.65 -37.90 -15.70
C PHE A 9 -1.32 -38.22 -17.04
N ARG A 10 -2.56 -38.73 -17.00
CA ARG A 10 -3.39 -39.01 -18.17
C ARG A 10 -4.51 -38.00 -18.24
N GLY A 11 -4.48 -37.12 -19.21
CA GLY A 11 -5.51 -36.09 -19.44
C GLY A 11 -5.07 -35.08 -20.49
N ASN A 12 -6.02 -34.41 -21.10
CA ASN A 12 -5.73 -33.45 -22.18
C ASN A 12 -5.35 -32.06 -21.67
N ASN A 13 -5.53 -31.79 -20.37
CA ASN A 13 -5.20 -30.47 -19.76
C ASN A 13 -4.46 -30.70 -18.44
N VAL A 14 -3.14 -30.67 -18.51
CA VAL A 14 -2.29 -30.60 -17.31
C VAL A 14 -1.68 -29.19 -17.27
N THR A 15 -2.02 -28.45 -16.25
CA THR A 15 -1.44 -27.12 -16.01
C THR A 15 -0.43 -27.23 -14.87
N ILE A 16 0.74 -26.61 -15.04
CA ILE A 16 1.78 -26.53 -14.00
C ILE A 16 1.90 -25.08 -13.57
N ILE A 17 1.64 -24.83 -12.30
CA ILE A 17 1.78 -23.51 -11.70
C ILE A 17 2.75 -23.64 -10.52
N ASN A 18 3.86 -22.87 -10.55
CA ASN A 18 4.90 -22.90 -9.51
C ASN A 18 5.40 -24.31 -9.15
N GLY A 19 5.57 -25.18 -10.15
CA GLY A 19 6.05 -26.55 -9.94
C GLY A 19 5.01 -27.54 -9.41
N LYS A 20 3.78 -27.10 -9.13
CA LYS A 20 2.65 -27.98 -8.73
C LYS A 20 1.84 -28.36 -9.97
N VAL A 21 1.59 -29.64 -10.14
CA VAL A 21 0.76 -30.16 -11.22
C VAL A 21 -0.70 -30.06 -10.83
N ILE A 22 -1.48 -29.34 -11.62
CA ILE A 22 -2.92 -29.23 -11.46
C ILE A 22 -3.56 -30.06 -12.57
N ASN A 23 -4.22 -31.15 -12.20
CA ASN A 23 -5.00 -31.93 -13.15
C ASN A 23 -6.24 -31.12 -13.59
N GLY A 24 -6.58 -31.17 -14.86
CA GLY A 24 -7.73 -30.45 -15.43
C GLY A 24 -9.12 -30.82 -14.91
N GLY A 25 -9.19 -31.45 -13.74
CA GLY A 25 -10.41 -31.70 -12.99
C GLY A 25 -10.47 -31.03 -11.62
N ASP A 26 -9.34 -30.54 -11.10
CA ASP A 26 -9.32 -29.75 -9.89
C ASP A 26 -9.50 -28.27 -10.30
N SER A 27 -10.75 -27.84 -10.42
CA SER A 27 -11.03 -26.40 -10.47
C SER A 27 -10.53 -25.80 -9.15
N ILE A 28 -9.49 -24.95 -9.20
CA ILE A 28 -9.14 -24.11 -8.07
C ILE A 28 -10.38 -23.28 -7.79
N SER A 29 -11.11 -23.64 -6.73
CA SER A 29 -12.33 -22.93 -6.38
C SER A 29 -11.95 -21.56 -5.86
N SER A 30 -12.54 -20.54 -6.46
CA SER A 30 -12.49 -19.19 -5.92
C SER A 30 -13.16 -19.16 -4.55
N LYS A 31 -12.49 -18.54 -3.58
CA LYS A 31 -13.03 -18.26 -2.24
C LYS A 31 -13.48 -16.82 -2.16
N LYS A 32 -14.66 -16.60 -1.62
CA LYS A 32 -15.15 -15.25 -1.28
C LYS A 32 -14.80 -14.94 0.16
N PHE A 33 -14.39 -13.71 0.38
CA PHE A 33 -14.04 -13.16 1.69
C PHE A 33 -14.94 -11.97 1.97
N ASP A 34 -15.38 -11.83 3.22
CA ASP A 34 -16.12 -10.67 3.72
C ASP A 34 -16.03 -10.69 5.25
N ASP A 35 -14.88 -10.31 5.76
CA ASP A 35 -14.56 -10.35 7.18
C ASP A 35 -14.33 -8.94 7.72
N ARG A 36 -14.88 -8.66 8.91
CA ARG A 36 -14.74 -7.38 9.60
C ARG A 36 -14.17 -7.58 10.99
N LYS A 37 -13.25 -6.71 11.38
CA LYS A 37 -12.67 -6.65 12.72
C LYS A 37 -12.52 -5.20 13.16
N GLU A 38 -12.59 -4.99 14.47
CA GLU A 38 -12.48 -3.66 15.04
C GLU A 38 -11.71 -3.69 16.36
N GLU A 39 -11.05 -2.58 16.68
CA GLU A 39 -10.37 -2.34 17.94
C GLU A 39 -10.55 -0.90 18.42
N ASN A 40 -10.67 -0.72 19.73
CA ASN A 40 -10.79 0.61 20.31
C ASN A 40 -9.47 1.39 20.17
N ALA A 41 -9.55 2.61 19.64
CA ALA A 41 -8.38 3.45 19.37
C ALA A 41 -8.14 4.54 20.45
N HIS A 42 -8.78 4.43 21.63
CA HIS A 42 -8.49 5.33 22.74
C HIS A 42 -7.02 5.21 23.17
N ASN A 43 -6.29 6.33 23.25
CA ASN A 43 -4.84 6.39 23.53
C ASN A 43 -3.95 5.62 22.57
N VAL A 44 -4.44 5.28 21.37
CA VAL A 44 -3.61 4.73 20.29
C VAL A 44 -2.92 5.88 19.57
N GLU A 45 -1.62 5.72 19.37
CA GLU A 45 -0.75 6.70 18.72
C GLU A 45 -0.21 6.19 17.38
N LYS A 46 -0.24 4.86 17.17
CA LYS A 46 0.34 4.23 15.98
C LYS A 46 -0.64 3.26 15.34
N ILE A 47 -0.63 3.24 14.02
CA ILE A 47 -1.34 2.25 13.20
C ILE A 47 -0.33 1.55 12.31
N THR A 48 -0.31 0.23 12.37
CA THR A 48 0.49 -0.61 11.46
C THR A 48 -0.44 -1.52 10.66
N ILE A 49 -0.30 -1.49 9.34
CA ILE A 49 -1.05 -2.35 8.41
C ILE A 49 -0.03 -3.18 7.65
N ASP A 50 -0.11 -4.50 7.78
CA ASP A 50 0.72 -5.48 7.07
C ASP A 50 -0.18 -6.37 6.23
N SER A 51 -0.15 -6.19 4.92
CA SER A 51 -0.97 -6.91 3.94
C SER A 51 -0.09 -7.64 2.95
N SER A 52 -0.36 -8.92 2.70
CA SER A 52 0.41 -9.67 1.69
C SER A 52 0.00 -9.31 0.26
N MET A 53 -1.32 -9.18 -0.02
CA MET A 53 -1.80 -9.22 -1.41
C MET A 53 -3.05 -8.37 -1.70
N ALA A 54 -3.64 -7.72 -0.72
CA ALA A 54 -4.85 -6.93 -0.94
C ALA A 54 -4.51 -5.47 -1.21
N ASP A 55 -5.34 -4.80 -2.02
CA ASP A 55 -5.33 -3.35 -2.09
C ASP A 55 -5.72 -2.78 -0.73
N VAL A 56 -4.99 -1.81 -0.26
CA VAL A 56 -5.18 -1.19 1.06
C VAL A 56 -5.73 0.22 0.88
N ASP A 57 -6.94 0.45 1.39
CA ASP A 57 -7.57 1.77 1.41
C ASP A 57 -7.72 2.25 2.86
N VAL A 58 -7.08 3.37 3.19
CA VAL A 58 -7.15 3.98 4.52
C VAL A 58 -7.99 5.25 4.48
N SER A 59 -9.05 5.26 5.28
CA SER A 59 -9.98 6.40 5.38
C SER A 59 -10.25 6.78 6.82
N VAL A 60 -10.92 7.91 7.02
CA VAL A 60 -11.24 8.48 8.34
C VAL A 60 -12.73 8.39 8.62
N SER A 61 -13.10 8.12 9.86
CA SER A 61 -14.48 8.22 10.34
C SER A 61 -14.57 8.95 11.69
N ASN A 62 -15.80 9.25 12.10
CA ASN A 62 -16.08 9.79 13.43
C ASN A 62 -16.16 8.71 14.52
N SER A 63 -15.85 7.45 14.20
CA SER A 63 -15.77 6.35 15.17
C SER A 63 -14.53 6.50 16.05
N GLU A 64 -14.60 6.06 17.30
CA GLU A 64 -13.43 5.95 18.17
C GLU A 64 -12.67 4.62 18.01
N LYS A 65 -13.02 3.84 16.97
CA LYS A 65 -12.44 2.54 16.70
C LYS A 65 -11.66 2.58 15.39
N VAL A 66 -10.66 1.72 15.30
CA VAL A 66 -10.10 1.27 14.02
C VAL A 66 -10.95 0.10 13.56
N GLU A 67 -11.49 0.20 12.36
CA GLU A 67 -12.30 -0.83 11.73
C GLU A 67 -11.57 -1.31 10.47
N ALA A 68 -11.39 -2.61 10.34
CA ALA A 68 -10.80 -3.22 9.15
C ALA A 68 -11.80 -4.18 8.50
N HIS A 69 -11.99 -4.02 7.21
CA HIS A 69 -12.87 -4.84 6.38
C HIS A 69 -12.07 -5.47 5.25
N PHE A 70 -11.85 -6.77 5.35
CA PHE A 70 -11.25 -7.58 4.32
C PHE A 70 -12.32 -8.26 3.49
N PHE A 71 -12.32 -8.03 2.17
CA PHE A 71 -13.32 -8.59 1.27
C PHE A 71 -12.78 -8.78 -0.15
N GLY A 72 -13.51 -9.56 -0.92
CA GLY A 72 -13.20 -9.84 -2.31
C GLY A 72 -13.30 -11.31 -2.66
N GLU A 73 -12.67 -11.67 -3.76
CA GLU A 73 -12.68 -13.03 -4.28
C GLU A 73 -11.29 -13.37 -4.83
N ALA A 74 -10.74 -14.50 -4.41
CA ALA A 74 -9.47 -15.00 -4.94
C ALA A 74 -9.40 -16.52 -4.87
N SER A 75 -8.62 -17.10 -5.75
CA SER A 75 -8.23 -18.51 -5.68
C SER A 75 -7.00 -18.64 -4.78
N VAL A 76 -7.19 -19.18 -3.58
CA VAL A 76 -6.15 -19.31 -2.57
C VAL A 76 -5.99 -20.78 -2.19
N ASP A 77 -4.75 -21.28 -2.28
CA ASP A 77 -4.35 -22.58 -1.75
C ASP A 77 -3.60 -22.36 -0.43
N GLY A 78 -4.31 -22.48 0.68
CA GLY A 78 -3.79 -22.26 2.03
C GLY A 78 -4.71 -21.47 2.93
N ASP A 79 -4.18 -21.12 4.10
CA ASP A 79 -4.92 -20.38 5.12
C ASP A 79 -4.76 -18.88 4.94
N VAL A 80 -5.82 -18.14 5.22
CA VAL A 80 -5.83 -16.69 5.27
C VAL A 80 -5.93 -16.27 6.73
N LYS A 81 -4.98 -15.48 7.17
CA LYS A 81 -4.96 -14.90 8.50
C LYS A 81 -5.29 -13.42 8.41
N PHE A 82 -6.49 -13.06 8.83
CA PHE A 82 -6.90 -11.66 8.99
C PHE A 82 -7.06 -11.38 10.48
N ASP A 83 -6.39 -10.35 10.98
CA ASP A 83 -6.43 -10.01 12.41
C ASP A 83 -6.28 -8.50 12.65
N VAL A 84 -6.91 -8.01 13.71
CA VAL A 84 -6.75 -6.64 14.22
C VAL A 84 -6.45 -6.74 15.70
N LYS A 85 -5.29 -6.28 16.11
CA LYS A 85 -4.81 -6.38 17.49
C LYS A 85 -4.32 -5.04 17.99
N ARG A 86 -4.65 -4.76 19.25
CA ARG A 86 -4.04 -3.67 19.98
C ARG A 86 -2.90 -4.18 20.85
N ILE A 87 -1.74 -3.54 20.71
CA ILE A 87 -0.57 -3.75 21.57
C ILE A 87 -0.13 -2.40 22.12
N LEU A 88 -0.40 -2.15 23.39
CA LEU A 88 -0.14 -0.88 24.09
C LEU A 88 -0.84 0.31 23.39
N ASN A 89 -0.06 1.18 22.77
CA ASN A 89 -0.51 2.36 22.04
C ASN A 89 -0.50 2.20 20.51
N GLU A 90 -0.43 0.98 20.03
CA GLU A 90 -0.41 0.62 18.61
C GLU A 90 -1.55 -0.34 18.26
N ILE A 91 -2.22 -0.13 17.13
CA ILE A 91 -3.11 -1.11 16.52
C ILE A 91 -2.41 -1.67 15.29
N ILE A 92 -2.40 -3.01 15.21
CA ILE A 92 -1.80 -3.76 14.11
C ILE A 92 -2.92 -4.50 13.37
N VAL A 93 -3.08 -4.18 12.10
CA VAL A 93 -3.94 -4.89 11.14
C VAL A 93 -3.06 -5.82 10.32
N THR A 94 -3.34 -7.11 10.35
CA THR A 94 -2.55 -8.11 9.62
C THR A 94 -3.46 -8.86 8.66
N LEU A 95 -3.05 -8.95 7.40
CA LEU A 95 -3.65 -9.81 6.39
C LEU A 95 -2.55 -10.61 5.70
N ASP A 96 -2.47 -11.90 6.04
CA ASP A 96 -1.43 -12.79 5.56
C ASP A 96 -2.00 -14.05 4.93
N PHE A 97 -1.31 -14.55 3.93
CA PHE A 97 -1.67 -15.74 3.17
C PHE A 97 -0.55 -16.77 3.27
N SER A 98 -0.83 -17.93 3.86
CA SER A 98 0.18 -18.99 4.06
C SER A 98 0.43 -19.86 2.84
N GLY A 99 -0.32 -19.65 1.76
CA GLY A 99 -0.24 -20.46 0.54
C GLY A 99 0.02 -19.65 -0.72
N THR A 100 -0.20 -20.29 -1.85
CA THR A 100 -0.13 -19.64 -3.15
C THR A 100 -1.49 -19.07 -3.51
N SER A 101 -1.53 -17.83 -3.91
CA SER A 101 -2.74 -17.18 -4.44
C SER A 101 -2.62 -17.06 -5.97
N PHE A 102 -3.72 -17.33 -6.65
CA PHE A 102 -3.80 -17.29 -8.10
C PHE A 102 -4.91 -16.32 -8.50
N GLY A 103 -4.54 -15.12 -8.82
CA GLY A 103 -5.48 -14.09 -9.26
C GLY A 103 -6.57 -13.77 -8.23
N GLY A 104 -7.13 -12.59 -8.31
CA GLY A 104 -8.21 -12.19 -7.44
C GLY A 104 -8.27 -10.69 -7.32
N ASN A 105 -9.36 -10.22 -6.72
CA ASN A 105 -9.57 -8.82 -6.40
C ASN A 105 -9.84 -8.73 -4.89
N LEU A 106 -8.79 -8.62 -4.11
CA LEU A 106 -8.85 -8.57 -2.66
C LEU A 106 -8.63 -7.14 -2.18
N LYS A 107 -9.47 -6.69 -1.26
CA LYS A 107 -9.43 -5.36 -0.69
C LYS A 107 -9.41 -5.39 0.83
N LEU A 108 -8.61 -4.52 1.41
CA LEU A 108 -8.51 -4.27 2.84
C LEU A 108 -8.80 -2.79 3.11
N ASN A 109 -10.04 -2.48 3.46
CA ASN A 109 -10.42 -1.13 3.86
C ASN A 109 -10.17 -0.98 5.36
N VAL A 110 -9.38 0.02 5.72
CA VAL A 110 -9.08 0.34 7.12
C VAL A 110 -9.58 1.74 7.41
N THR A 111 -10.57 1.83 8.30
CA THR A 111 -11.13 3.11 8.73
C THR A 111 -10.58 3.46 10.11
N ILE A 112 -10.04 4.65 10.24
CA ILE A 112 -9.41 5.12 11.48
C ILE A 112 -10.13 6.35 12.04
N PRO A 113 -10.02 6.62 13.37
CA PRO A 113 -10.56 7.86 13.97
C PRO A 113 -10.01 9.13 13.36
N ALA A 114 -10.84 10.17 13.30
CA ALA A 114 -10.46 11.52 12.88
C ALA A 114 -9.58 12.22 13.92
N LYS A 115 -8.33 11.80 14.03
CA LYS A 115 -7.30 12.41 14.89
C LYS A 115 -5.92 12.29 14.25
N GLU A 116 -4.97 13.08 14.72
CA GLU A 116 -3.56 12.93 14.31
C GLU A 116 -2.93 11.73 15.04
N PHE A 117 -2.32 10.83 14.28
CA PHE A 117 -1.50 9.74 14.79
C PHE A 117 -0.03 10.14 14.80
N LYS A 118 0.78 9.60 15.72
CA LYS A 118 2.23 9.79 15.67
C LYS A 118 2.85 9.09 14.48
N GLN A 119 2.32 7.91 14.12
CA GLN A 119 2.80 7.14 12.99
C GLN A 119 1.71 6.27 12.38
N ILE A 120 1.66 6.28 11.05
CA ILE A 120 0.94 5.29 10.25
C ILE A 120 1.97 4.57 9.39
N SER A 121 1.99 3.24 9.47
CA SER A 121 2.93 2.39 8.74
C SER A 121 2.15 1.35 7.94
N ILE A 122 2.35 1.31 6.63
CA ILE A 122 1.68 0.38 5.73
C ILE A 122 2.75 -0.41 4.98
N LYS A 123 2.62 -1.73 5.00
CA LYS A 123 3.46 -2.62 4.22
C LYS A 123 2.58 -3.58 3.45
N THR A 124 2.83 -3.72 2.15
CA THR A 124 2.22 -4.74 1.30
C THR A 124 3.26 -5.37 0.39
N ASN A 125 3.04 -6.61 -0.04
CA ASN A 125 3.89 -7.20 -1.08
C ASN A 125 3.29 -6.96 -2.46
N SER A 126 1.95 -7.04 -2.56
CA SER A 126 1.24 -6.83 -3.81
C SER A 126 -0.13 -6.23 -3.50
N GLY A 127 -0.49 -5.20 -4.20
CA GLY A 127 -1.72 -4.43 -4.03
C GLY A 127 -1.42 -2.94 -3.90
N ASP A 128 -2.35 -2.15 -4.36
CA ASP A 128 -2.25 -0.71 -4.33
C ASP A 128 -2.52 -0.17 -2.92
N VAL A 129 -1.92 0.96 -2.60
CA VAL A 129 -2.11 1.62 -1.31
C VAL A 129 -2.69 3.00 -1.54
N GLN A 130 -3.88 3.24 -1.02
CA GLN A 130 -4.54 4.53 -1.06
C GLN A 130 -4.78 5.08 0.35
N LEU A 131 -4.24 6.27 0.63
CA LEU A 131 -4.58 7.04 1.82
C LEU A 131 -5.44 8.23 1.41
N ARG A 132 -6.66 8.25 1.93
CA ARG A 132 -7.64 9.28 1.57
C ARG A 132 -7.42 10.58 2.33
N GLU A 133 -8.14 11.61 1.91
CA GLU A 133 -8.17 12.91 2.57
C GLU A 133 -8.46 12.81 4.08
N ASN A 134 -7.90 13.73 4.83
CA ASN A 134 -8.06 13.85 6.28
C ASN A 134 -7.43 12.72 7.12
N VAL A 135 -6.76 11.75 6.51
CA VAL A 135 -5.84 10.88 7.25
C VAL A 135 -4.68 11.74 7.73
N ALA A 136 -4.54 11.91 9.06
CA ALA A 136 -3.54 12.79 9.64
C ALA A 136 -2.53 12.02 10.49
N THR A 137 -1.25 12.27 10.25
CA THR A 137 -0.16 11.62 10.99
C THR A 137 1.08 12.52 11.05
N SER A 138 1.85 12.47 12.13
CA SER A 138 3.18 13.09 12.14
C SER A 138 4.16 12.35 11.25
N GLY A 139 4.11 11.00 11.22
CA GLY A 139 4.97 10.14 10.40
C GLY A 139 4.17 9.17 9.54
N LEU A 140 4.35 9.21 8.23
CA LEU A 140 3.80 8.26 7.28
C LEU A 140 4.91 7.38 6.72
N LYS A 141 4.71 6.07 6.74
CA LYS A 141 5.62 5.12 6.11
C LYS A 141 4.83 4.12 5.27
N VAL A 142 5.08 4.11 3.97
CA VAL A 142 4.49 3.13 3.06
C VAL A 142 5.60 2.36 2.37
N LYS A 143 5.46 1.04 2.33
CA LYS A 143 6.37 0.16 1.61
C LYS A 143 5.58 -0.90 0.86
N THR A 144 5.72 -0.93 -0.45
CA THR A 144 5.17 -2.01 -1.29
C THR A 144 6.27 -2.65 -2.15
N GLN A 145 6.06 -3.84 -2.66
CA GLN A 145 6.92 -4.42 -3.70
C GLN A 145 6.32 -4.22 -5.08
N SER A 146 5.01 -4.41 -5.20
CA SER A 146 4.29 -4.22 -6.46
C SER A 146 2.93 -3.61 -6.16
N GLY A 147 2.66 -2.48 -6.73
CA GLY A 147 1.43 -1.72 -6.55
C GLY A 147 1.71 -0.23 -6.48
N ASP A 148 0.71 0.52 -6.85
CA ASP A 148 0.78 1.97 -6.84
C ASP A 148 0.52 2.51 -5.45
N VAL A 149 1.04 3.69 -5.17
CA VAL A 149 0.83 4.39 -3.90
C VAL A 149 0.22 5.75 -4.18
N GLU A 150 -1.02 5.93 -3.73
CA GLU A 150 -1.70 7.22 -3.81
C GLU A 150 -1.91 7.77 -2.39
N THR A 151 -1.51 9.00 -2.13
CA THR A 151 -1.77 9.63 -0.83
C THR A 151 -2.25 11.06 -0.98
N ASN A 152 -3.38 11.33 -0.31
CA ASN A 152 -3.95 12.66 -0.11
C ASN A 152 -4.08 12.93 1.41
N SER A 153 -3.07 12.51 2.16
CA SER A 153 -3.06 12.57 3.62
C SER A 153 -2.27 13.76 4.14
N ILE A 154 -2.51 14.13 5.39
CA ILE A 154 -1.80 15.19 6.09
C ILE A 154 -0.66 14.56 6.88
N PHE A 155 0.57 14.94 6.60
CA PHE A 155 1.75 14.44 7.32
C PHE A 155 2.82 15.52 7.50
N ARG A 156 3.78 15.26 8.40
CA ARG A 156 4.99 16.08 8.58
C ARG A 156 6.20 15.41 7.95
N HIS A 157 6.31 14.10 8.13
CA HIS A 157 7.38 13.30 7.55
C HIS A 157 6.76 12.12 6.82
N ALA A 158 7.12 11.90 5.57
CA ALA A 158 6.67 10.73 4.82
C ALA A 158 7.84 10.03 4.14
N THR A 159 7.82 8.70 4.21
CA THR A 159 8.73 7.84 3.45
C THR A 159 7.90 6.83 2.67
N LEU A 160 7.89 6.95 1.36
CA LEU A 160 7.13 6.10 0.44
C LEU A 160 8.10 5.31 -0.43
N LYS A 161 8.04 3.98 -0.38
CA LYS A 161 8.95 3.10 -1.14
C LYS A 161 8.19 2.02 -1.87
N THR A 162 8.39 1.92 -3.17
CA THR A 162 7.92 0.81 -4.00
C THR A 162 9.06 0.22 -4.82
N MET A 163 8.94 -1.01 -5.27
CA MET A 163 9.87 -1.55 -6.28
C MET A 163 9.28 -1.43 -7.68
N SER A 164 7.97 -1.59 -7.80
CA SER A 164 7.26 -1.52 -9.09
C SER A 164 5.90 -0.90 -8.86
N GLY A 165 5.67 0.26 -9.39
CA GLY A 165 4.43 1.01 -9.26
C GLY A 165 4.69 2.52 -9.25
N ASP A 166 3.66 3.26 -9.58
CA ASP A 166 3.67 4.70 -9.58
C ASP A 166 3.39 5.25 -8.18
N VAL A 167 3.86 6.46 -7.91
CA VAL A 167 3.64 7.11 -6.62
C VAL A 167 3.04 8.49 -6.86
N ASP A 168 1.76 8.66 -6.51
CA ASP A 168 1.02 9.90 -6.62
C ASP A 168 0.78 10.52 -5.24
N ILE A 169 1.27 11.75 -5.06
CA ILE A 169 1.24 12.42 -3.78
C ILE A 169 0.59 13.78 -3.93
N PHE A 170 -0.49 13.99 -3.18
CA PHE A 170 -1.08 15.31 -3.01
C PHE A 170 -0.83 15.80 -1.58
N ILE A 171 -0.12 16.91 -1.44
CA ILE A 171 0.20 17.54 -0.17
C ILE A 171 -0.53 18.86 -0.07
N ASN A 172 -1.42 18.98 0.91
CA ASN A 172 -1.97 20.26 1.36
C ASN A 172 -1.35 20.60 2.71
N ALA A 173 -0.24 21.31 2.71
CA ALA A 173 0.59 21.51 3.88
C ALA A 173 -0.09 22.37 4.94
N ILE A 174 0.00 21.95 6.19
CA ILE A 174 -0.39 22.70 7.39
C ILE A 174 0.81 23.00 8.31
N SER A 175 1.99 22.53 7.93
CA SER A 175 3.29 22.72 8.59
C SER A 175 4.39 22.45 7.58
N ASN A 176 5.65 22.62 7.99
CA ASN A 176 6.78 22.13 7.19
C ASN A 176 6.70 20.63 7.00
N VAL A 177 7.13 20.16 5.83
CA VAL A 177 7.02 18.77 5.37
C VAL A 177 8.39 18.24 4.96
N GLU A 178 8.65 16.99 5.34
CA GLU A 178 9.76 16.19 4.81
C GLU A 178 9.19 14.99 4.04
N LEU A 179 9.59 14.83 2.78
CA LEU A 179 9.10 13.79 1.89
C LEU A 179 10.26 13.05 1.24
N GLU A 180 10.35 11.77 1.49
CA GLU A 180 11.26 10.83 0.80
C GLU A 180 10.43 9.84 -0.02
N VAL A 181 10.66 9.79 -1.34
CA VAL A 181 10.00 8.84 -2.24
C VAL A 181 11.04 8.09 -3.05
N SER A 182 10.91 6.78 -3.11
CA SER A 182 11.80 5.93 -3.90
C SER A 182 11.02 4.83 -4.60
N THR A 183 11.20 4.72 -5.92
CA THR A 183 10.74 3.57 -6.70
C THR A 183 11.89 3.01 -7.55
N MET A 184 11.83 1.75 -7.95
CA MET A 184 12.77 1.23 -8.95
C MET A 184 12.19 1.36 -10.36
N SER A 185 10.88 1.16 -10.50
CA SER A 185 10.22 1.23 -11.79
C SER A 185 8.82 1.82 -11.60
N GLY A 186 8.62 3.02 -12.11
CA GLY A 186 7.38 3.78 -12.00
C GLY A 186 7.64 5.29 -11.95
N ASP A 187 6.61 6.04 -12.26
CA ASP A 187 6.62 7.49 -12.22
C ASP A 187 6.37 8.00 -10.79
N ILE A 188 6.87 9.19 -10.49
CA ILE A 188 6.57 9.89 -9.24
C ILE A 188 5.93 11.23 -9.59
N GLU A 189 4.72 11.47 -9.09
CA GLU A 189 4.04 12.75 -9.22
C GLU A 189 3.74 13.33 -7.85
N ALA A 190 4.22 14.54 -7.57
CA ALA A 190 3.98 15.26 -6.33
C ALA A 190 3.30 16.61 -6.61
N GLU A 191 2.09 16.78 -6.11
CA GLU A 191 1.37 18.05 -6.12
C GLU A 191 1.47 18.71 -4.75
N LEU A 192 2.03 19.93 -4.71
CA LEU A 192 2.39 20.63 -3.49
C LEU A 192 1.51 21.88 -3.32
N GLN A 193 0.56 21.86 -2.39
CA GLN A 193 -0.25 23.01 -2.05
C GLN A 193 0.16 23.60 -0.69
N ASN A 194 0.03 24.91 -0.55
CA ASN A 194 0.45 25.67 0.63
C ASN A 194 1.95 25.56 0.97
N ILE A 195 2.76 25.19 -0.01
CA ILE A 195 4.22 25.16 0.07
C ILE A 195 4.77 26.38 -0.67
N GLY A 196 5.55 27.20 0.01
CA GLY A 196 6.16 28.42 -0.55
C GLY A 196 7.65 28.26 -0.87
N HIS A 197 8.31 27.29 -0.25
CA HIS A 197 9.71 26.98 -0.52
C HIS A 197 9.93 25.48 -0.57
N VAL A 198 10.57 25.01 -1.63
CA VAL A 198 10.87 23.58 -1.82
C VAL A 198 12.37 23.40 -1.95
N ASN A 199 12.98 22.68 -1.01
CA ASN A 199 14.32 22.15 -1.14
C ASN A 199 14.21 20.78 -1.84
N LEU A 200 14.44 20.76 -3.15
CA LEU A 200 14.24 19.57 -3.98
C LEU A 200 15.56 18.87 -4.28
N SER A 201 15.61 17.60 -3.93
CA SER A 201 16.54 16.61 -4.49
C SER A 201 15.74 15.65 -5.37
N SER A 202 16.15 15.45 -6.59
CA SER A 202 15.47 14.51 -7.50
C SER A 202 16.45 13.79 -8.42
N SER A 203 16.29 12.50 -8.57
CA SER A 203 17.17 11.63 -9.35
C SER A 203 16.39 10.57 -10.11
N THR A 204 16.67 10.46 -11.41
CA THR A 204 16.23 9.33 -12.24
C THR A 204 17.39 8.84 -13.10
N MET A 205 17.53 7.53 -13.31
CA MET A 205 18.55 6.98 -14.22
C MET A 205 18.04 6.94 -15.67
N SER A 206 16.74 6.67 -15.84
CA SER A 206 16.10 6.60 -17.15
C SER A 206 14.73 7.24 -17.08
N GLY A 207 14.65 8.50 -17.47
CA GLY A 207 13.44 9.31 -17.41
C GLY A 207 13.77 10.80 -17.35
N THR A 208 12.77 11.61 -17.08
CA THR A 208 12.89 13.06 -17.01
C THR A 208 12.38 13.60 -15.67
N THR A 209 13.00 14.66 -15.18
CA THR A 209 12.50 15.41 -14.03
C THR A 209 11.90 16.74 -14.49
N LYS A 210 10.66 17.02 -14.09
CA LYS A 210 9.95 18.26 -14.39
C LYS A 210 9.46 18.88 -13.08
N ASN A 211 10.03 20.02 -12.70
CA ASN A 211 9.55 20.82 -11.59
C ASN A 211 8.78 22.04 -12.15
N ARG A 212 7.50 22.13 -11.81
CA ARG A 212 6.63 23.27 -12.16
C ARG A 212 6.11 24.00 -10.93
N HIS A 213 6.54 23.62 -9.73
CA HIS A 213 6.18 24.33 -8.52
C HIS A 213 6.78 25.74 -8.55
N ASN A 214 5.95 26.75 -8.38
CA ASN A 214 6.32 28.16 -8.49
C ASN A 214 5.72 29.04 -7.39
N SER A 215 5.14 28.45 -6.36
CA SER A 215 4.62 29.20 -5.21
C SER A 215 5.78 29.80 -4.40
N THR A 216 5.54 30.97 -3.83
CA THR A 216 6.47 31.66 -2.92
C THR A 216 5.86 31.93 -1.55
N VAL A 217 4.65 31.45 -1.32
CA VAL A 217 3.88 31.67 -0.08
C VAL A 217 3.44 30.31 0.48
N GLY A 218 3.78 30.05 1.71
CA GLY A 218 3.41 28.82 2.40
C GLY A 218 4.53 28.27 3.28
N TYR A 219 4.41 27.00 3.61
CA TYR A 219 5.38 26.28 4.42
C TYR A 219 6.62 25.86 3.59
N THR A 220 7.62 25.33 4.26
CA THR A 220 8.80 24.74 3.59
C THR A 220 8.59 23.22 3.42
N ALA A 221 9.01 22.70 2.26
CA ALA A 221 9.10 21.27 2.04
C ALA A 221 10.54 20.88 1.69
N ASP A 222 11.06 19.86 2.38
CA ASP A 222 12.28 19.15 2.01
C ASP A 222 11.85 17.88 1.29
N VAL A 223 12.15 17.77 -0.01
CA VAL A 223 11.62 16.74 -0.90
C VAL A 223 12.76 16.01 -1.58
N ASP A 224 12.84 14.69 -1.35
CA ASP A 224 13.79 13.79 -2.01
C ASP A 224 13.03 12.72 -2.81
N LEU A 225 13.13 12.79 -4.14
CA LEU A 225 12.43 11.90 -5.06
C LEU A 225 13.43 11.12 -5.91
N SER A 226 13.35 9.80 -5.90
CA SER A 226 14.25 8.95 -6.68
C SER A 226 13.52 7.81 -7.40
N THR A 227 13.87 7.61 -8.67
CA THR A 227 13.45 6.44 -9.44
C THR A 227 14.63 5.92 -10.28
N MET A 228 14.67 4.64 -10.59
CA MET A 228 15.64 4.12 -11.56
C MET A 228 15.09 4.23 -12.98
N SER A 229 13.80 3.97 -13.16
CA SER A 229 13.14 4.04 -14.46
C SER A 229 11.75 4.63 -14.32
N GLY A 230 11.57 5.86 -14.80
CA GLY A 230 10.33 6.61 -14.73
C GLY A 230 10.57 8.12 -14.68
N ASP A 231 9.52 8.87 -14.89
CA ASP A 231 9.53 10.32 -14.83
C ASP A 231 9.22 10.83 -13.41
N ILE A 232 9.78 11.98 -13.06
CA ILE A 232 9.47 12.69 -11.82
C ILE A 232 8.82 14.02 -12.17
N LYS A 233 7.63 14.26 -11.63
CA LYS A 233 6.86 15.49 -11.84
C LYS A 233 6.52 16.14 -10.50
N ILE A 234 6.78 17.44 -10.38
CA ILE A 234 6.41 18.25 -9.23
C ILE A 234 5.58 19.44 -9.74
N ARG A 235 4.45 19.68 -9.07
CA ARG A 235 3.49 20.74 -9.42
C ARG A 235 3.16 21.60 -8.22
#